data_0ea58189d5e6ffbb0125bd132a6d0fb2
#
_entry.id   0ea58189d5e6ffbb0125bd132a6d0fb2
#
_cell.length_a   1.000
_cell.length_b   1.000
_cell.length_c   1.000
_cell.angle_alpha   90.00
_cell.angle_beta   90.00
_cell.angle_gamma   90.00
#
_symmetry.space_group_name_H-M   'P 1'
#
loop_
_entity.id
_entity.type
_entity.pdbx_description
1 polymer ?
#
loop_
_entity_poly.entity_id
_entity_poly.type
_entity_poly.pdbx_seq_one_letter_code
_entity_poly.pdbx_strand_id
1 'polypeptide(L)'
;MNFNDLNLSDSITRSLKDQGYEKPTPIQEEVIPAILNKSDVMAAAQTGTGKTAAFVLPILSLLSNPKNNYKGHQLRALILTPTRELAAQVRESVNTYSKYLSIRSTAVYGGARIHNQRL
;
A
#
# COMPACT_ATOMS: atom_id res chain seq x y z
N MET A 1 -10.31 -17.80 -4.36
CA MET A 1 -10.39 -16.35 -4.68
C MET A 1 -9.01 -15.87 -5.15
N ASN A 2 -8.98 -15.12 -6.22
CA ASN A 2 -7.76 -14.50 -6.75
C ASN A 2 -7.76 -13.01 -6.47
N PHE A 3 -6.59 -12.38 -6.57
CA PHE A 3 -6.51 -10.91 -6.42
C PHE A 3 -7.39 -10.18 -7.43
N ASN A 4 -7.60 -10.76 -8.62
CA ASN A 4 -8.49 -10.16 -9.61
C ASN A 4 -9.93 -10.03 -9.13
N ASP A 5 -10.33 -10.81 -8.14
CA ASP A 5 -11.69 -10.79 -7.59
C ASP A 5 -11.89 -9.71 -6.52
N LEU A 6 -10.84 -8.99 -6.14
CA LEU A 6 -10.87 -8.02 -5.04
C LEU A 6 -11.11 -6.59 -5.48
N ASN A 7 -11.37 -6.35 -6.75
CA ASN A 7 -11.65 -5.00 -7.30
C ASN A 7 -10.51 -3.99 -7.14
N LEU A 8 -9.27 -4.48 -7.08
CA LEU A 8 -8.10 -3.62 -7.14
C LEU A 8 -7.93 -3.06 -8.56
N SER A 9 -7.28 -1.91 -8.67
CA SER A 9 -7.03 -1.33 -10.00
C SER A 9 -6.13 -2.25 -10.84
N ASP A 10 -6.24 -2.16 -12.17
CA ASP A 10 -5.47 -2.99 -13.09
C ASP A 10 -3.96 -2.82 -12.90
N SER A 11 -3.50 -1.60 -12.60
CA SER A 11 -2.08 -1.33 -12.35
C SER A 11 -1.57 -2.10 -11.13
N ILE A 12 -2.39 -2.25 -10.11
CA ILE A 12 -2.05 -3.00 -8.90
C ILE A 12 -2.03 -4.50 -9.19
N THR A 13 -3.06 -5.03 -9.86
CA THR A 13 -3.10 -6.46 -10.20
C THR A 13 -1.94 -6.83 -11.12
N ARG A 14 -1.54 -5.93 -12.02
CA ARG A 14 -0.38 -6.15 -12.89
C ARG A 14 0.91 -6.25 -12.08
N SER A 15 1.11 -5.38 -11.09
CA SER A 15 2.30 -5.45 -10.24
C SER A 15 2.33 -6.72 -9.40
N LEU A 16 1.17 -7.18 -8.92
CA LEU A 16 1.06 -8.45 -8.19
C LEU A 16 1.44 -9.63 -9.08
N LYS A 17 0.99 -9.62 -10.32
CA LYS A 17 1.33 -10.67 -11.28
C LYS A 17 2.83 -10.72 -11.54
N ASP A 18 3.47 -9.55 -11.68
CA ASP A 18 4.92 -9.46 -11.87
C ASP A 18 5.68 -10.04 -10.66
N GLN A 19 5.12 -9.94 -9.46
CA GLN A 19 5.71 -10.52 -8.24
C GLN A 19 5.38 -12.00 -8.05
N GLY A 20 4.55 -12.58 -8.92
CA GLY A 20 4.14 -13.97 -8.81
C GLY A 20 3.04 -14.22 -7.79
N TYR A 21 2.33 -13.19 -7.37
CA TYR A 21 1.23 -13.33 -6.40
C TYR A 21 -0.09 -13.51 -7.12
N GLU A 22 -0.71 -14.67 -6.94
CA GLU A 22 -2.00 -14.99 -7.58
C GLU A 22 -3.15 -15.00 -6.59
N LYS A 23 -2.91 -15.51 -5.38
CA LYS A 23 -3.96 -15.69 -4.37
C LYS A 23 -3.69 -14.83 -3.15
N PRO A 24 -4.70 -14.11 -2.66
CA PRO A 24 -4.55 -13.36 -1.41
C PRO A 24 -4.50 -14.29 -0.21
N THR A 25 -3.81 -13.83 0.85
CA THR A 25 -3.85 -14.48 2.15
C THR A 25 -5.20 -14.20 2.83
N PRO A 26 -5.57 -14.97 3.89
CA PRO A 26 -6.83 -14.72 4.60
C PRO A 26 -6.99 -13.27 5.09
N ILE A 27 -5.93 -12.66 5.66
CA ILE A 27 -6.01 -11.27 6.13
C ILE A 27 -6.24 -10.31 4.97
N GLN A 28 -5.64 -10.56 3.81
CA GLN A 28 -5.84 -9.74 2.62
C GLN A 28 -7.28 -9.84 2.11
N GLU A 29 -7.85 -11.04 2.09
CA GLU A 29 -9.24 -11.24 1.66
C GLU A 29 -10.24 -10.45 2.52
N GLU A 30 -9.97 -10.34 3.82
CA GLU A 30 -10.84 -9.61 4.74
C GLU A 30 -10.63 -8.10 4.70
N VAL A 31 -9.37 -7.67 4.68
CA VAL A 31 -9.01 -6.26 4.87
C VAL A 31 -9.17 -5.45 3.58
N ILE A 32 -8.75 -6.01 2.44
CA ILE A 32 -8.76 -5.26 1.18
C ILE A 32 -10.16 -4.77 0.81
N PRO A 33 -11.21 -5.61 0.82
CA PRO A 33 -12.55 -5.11 0.49
C PRO A 33 -13.04 -4.03 1.45
N ALA A 34 -12.74 -4.17 2.73
CA ALA A 34 -13.17 -3.19 3.74
C ALA A 34 -12.53 -1.82 3.49
N ILE A 35 -11.23 -1.79 3.18
CA ILE A 35 -10.53 -0.52 2.88
C ILE A 35 -11.03 0.07 1.57
N LEU A 36 -11.24 -0.74 0.54
CA LEU A 36 -11.78 -0.25 -0.73
C LEU A 36 -13.17 0.36 -0.56
N ASN A 37 -13.94 -0.15 0.40
CA ASN A 37 -15.25 0.41 0.77
C ASN A 37 -15.14 1.61 1.71
N LYS A 38 -13.92 2.08 1.97
CA LYS A 38 -13.61 3.24 2.83
C LYS A 38 -14.07 3.07 4.28
N SER A 39 -14.09 1.84 4.76
CA SER A 39 -14.39 1.52 6.16
C SER A 39 -13.11 1.57 6.99
N ASP A 40 -13.25 1.95 8.24
CA ASP A 40 -12.16 1.82 9.20
C ASP A 40 -11.95 0.35 9.54
N VAL A 41 -10.69 -0.07 9.66
CA VAL A 41 -10.36 -1.47 9.89
C VAL A 41 -9.35 -1.59 11.03
N MET A 42 -9.61 -2.52 11.93
CA MET A 42 -8.63 -2.95 12.92
C MET A 42 -8.36 -4.43 12.64
N ALA A 43 -7.14 -4.74 12.25
CA ALA A 43 -6.76 -6.10 11.87
C ALA A 43 -5.54 -6.56 12.64
N ALA A 44 -5.59 -7.78 13.14
CA ALA A 44 -4.45 -8.41 13.81
C ALA A 44 -4.14 -9.73 13.11
N ALA A 45 -2.88 -9.94 12.81
CA ALA A 45 -2.42 -11.16 12.16
C ALA A 45 -0.96 -11.40 12.53
N GLN A 46 -0.54 -12.64 12.40
CA GLN A 46 0.85 -13.01 12.68
C GLN A 46 1.79 -12.47 11.60
N THR A 47 3.06 -12.29 11.96
CA THR A 47 4.11 -11.89 11.03
C THR A 47 4.19 -12.89 9.86
N GLY A 48 4.38 -12.39 8.65
CA GLY A 48 4.49 -13.23 7.46
C GLY A 48 3.16 -13.61 6.82
N THR A 49 2.04 -13.04 7.27
CA THR A 49 0.71 -13.33 6.73
C THR A 49 0.27 -12.35 5.63
N GLY A 50 1.15 -11.43 5.22
CA GLY A 50 0.82 -10.46 4.19
C GLY A 50 0.11 -9.22 4.70
N LYS A 51 0.31 -8.85 5.97
CA LYS A 51 -0.34 -7.67 6.57
C LYS A 51 -0.03 -6.37 5.83
N THR A 52 1.22 -6.17 5.44
CA THR A 52 1.61 -4.93 4.76
C THR A 52 0.85 -4.76 3.45
N ALA A 53 0.80 -5.80 2.63
CA ALA A 53 0.04 -5.76 1.39
C ALA A 53 -1.45 -5.57 1.63
N ALA A 54 -1.97 -6.11 2.74
CA ALA A 54 -3.40 -6.01 3.06
C ALA A 54 -3.87 -4.55 3.14
N PHE A 55 -3.03 -3.62 3.59
CA PHE A 55 -3.41 -2.20 3.60
C PHE A 55 -2.77 -1.40 2.45
N VAL A 56 -1.56 -1.73 2.03
CA VAL A 56 -0.88 -0.98 0.94
C VAL A 56 -1.63 -1.13 -0.38
N LEU A 57 -2.05 -2.33 -0.74
CA LEU A 57 -2.70 -2.57 -2.03
C LEU A 57 -4.00 -1.78 -2.18
N PRO A 58 -4.94 -1.81 -1.22
CA PRO A 58 -6.17 -1.04 -1.38
C PRO A 58 -5.94 0.47 -1.29
N ILE A 59 -5.01 0.93 -0.46
CA ILE A 59 -4.67 2.35 -0.40
C ILE A 59 -4.17 2.83 -1.77
N LEU A 60 -3.22 2.13 -2.37
CA LEU A 60 -2.71 2.49 -3.69
C LEU A 60 -3.82 2.46 -4.75
N SER A 61 -4.70 1.48 -4.67
CA SER A 61 -5.83 1.38 -5.59
C SER A 61 -6.77 2.58 -5.47
N LEU A 62 -7.09 3.01 -4.25
CA LEU A 62 -7.91 4.20 -4.01
C LEU A 62 -7.22 5.46 -4.51
N LEU A 63 -5.91 5.60 -4.30
CA LEU A 63 -5.14 6.76 -4.73
C LEU A 63 -5.02 6.83 -6.26
N SER A 64 -5.09 5.69 -6.94
CA SER A 64 -5.01 5.64 -8.40
C SER A 64 -6.32 5.97 -9.10
N ASN A 65 -7.43 6.08 -8.37
CA ASN A 65 -8.73 6.39 -8.95
C ASN A 65 -8.74 7.82 -9.49
N PRO A 66 -9.08 8.04 -10.79
CA PRO A 66 -9.11 9.38 -11.37
C PRO A 66 -10.04 10.35 -10.65
N LYS A 67 -11.10 9.86 -10.02
CA LYS A 67 -12.02 10.68 -9.23
C LYS A 67 -11.37 11.28 -7.99
N ASN A 68 -10.28 10.69 -7.51
CA ASN A 68 -9.51 11.14 -6.36
C ASN A 68 -8.25 11.88 -6.79
N ASN A 69 -8.21 12.40 -8.01
CA ASN A 69 -7.04 13.06 -8.56
C ASN A 69 -6.94 14.49 -8.03
N TYR A 70 -5.90 14.77 -7.28
CA TYR A 70 -5.62 16.10 -6.74
C TYR A 70 -4.51 16.75 -7.54
N LYS A 71 -4.64 18.06 -7.77
CA LYS A 71 -3.60 18.82 -8.43
C LYS A 71 -2.54 19.25 -7.41
N GLY A 72 -1.25 19.12 -7.77
CA GLY A 72 -0.13 19.53 -6.95
C GLY A 72 0.40 18.48 -6.00
N HIS A 73 1.26 18.90 -5.10
CA HIS A 73 1.97 18.04 -4.16
C HIS A 73 1.21 17.96 -2.83
N GLN A 74 0.14 17.18 -2.80
CA GLN A 74 -0.64 16.99 -1.58
C GLN A 74 -0.33 15.66 -0.93
N LEU A 75 -0.24 15.68 0.39
CA LEU A 75 -0.16 14.45 1.17
C LEU A 75 -1.53 13.78 1.15
N ARG A 76 -1.60 12.57 0.59
CA ARG A 76 -2.86 11.86 0.39
C ARG A 76 -3.02 10.65 1.30
N ALA A 77 -1.92 10.11 1.78
CA ALA A 77 -1.94 8.98 2.72
C ALA A 77 -0.75 9.08 3.66
N LEU A 78 -0.98 8.74 4.92
CA LEU A 78 0.05 8.70 5.94
C LEU A 78 0.04 7.32 6.59
N ILE A 79 1.20 6.67 6.64
CA ILE A 79 1.37 5.36 7.26
C ILE A 79 2.35 5.50 8.42
N LEU A 80 1.88 5.21 9.63
CA LEU A 80 2.72 5.25 10.82
C LEU A 80 3.18 3.85 11.19
N THR A 81 4.45 3.73 11.54
CA THR A 81 5.05 2.45 11.95
C THR A 81 5.83 2.64 13.25
N PRO A 82 5.98 1.58 14.07
CA PRO A 82 6.68 1.69 15.34
C PRO A 82 8.21 1.77 15.22
N THR A 83 8.80 1.34 14.09
CA THR A 83 10.24 1.34 13.90
C THR A 83 10.61 1.88 12.53
N ARG A 84 11.84 2.40 12.41
CA ARG A 84 12.34 2.86 11.12
C ARG A 84 12.57 1.71 10.13
N GLU A 85 12.94 0.53 10.64
CA GLU A 85 13.11 -0.66 9.80
C GLU A 85 11.80 -1.04 9.14
N LEU A 86 10.71 -1.00 9.89
CA LEU A 86 9.38 -1.29 9.34
C LEU A 86 8.93 -0.19 8.37
N ALA A 87 9.24 1.07 8.66
CA ALA A 87 8.95 2.17 7.74
C ALA A 87 9.65 1.96 6.39
N ALA A 88 10.92 1.53 6.41
CA ALA A 88 11.67 1.24 5.19
C ALA A 88 11.06 0.06 4.42
N GLN A 89 10.63 -0.99 5.12
CA GLN A 89 9.97 -2.15 4.51
C GLN A 89 8.64 -1.76 3.85
N VAL A 90 7.85 -0.94 4.52
CA VAL A 90 6.57 -0.46 3.97
C VAL A 90 6.82 0.38 2.72
N ARG A 91 7.80 1.27 2.75
CA ARG A 91 8.15 2.09 1.58
C ARG A 91 8.57 1.20 0.40
N GLU A 92 9.37 0.18 0.65
CA GLU A 92 9.78 -0.76 -0.37
C GLU A 92 8.57 -1.48 -0.98
N SER A 93 7.62 -1.92 -0.16
CA SER A 93 6.38 -2.52 -0.63
C SER A 93 5.57 -1.53 -1.47
N VAL A 94 5.44 -0.29 -1.03
CA VAL A 94 4.74 0.76 -1.79
C VAL A 94 5.40 0.94 -3.15
N ASN A 95 6.72 1.02 -3.21
CA ASN A 95 7.44 1.19 -4.48
C ASN A 95 7.22 -0.01 -5.41
N THR A 96 7.24 -1.22 -4.87
CA THR A 96 7.04 -2.43 -5.66
C THR A 96 5.65 -2.48 -6.27
N TYR A 97 4.61 -2.22 -5.46
CA TYR A 97 3.23 -2.34 -5.92
C TYR A 97 2.75 -1.13 -6.72
N SER A 98 3.42 0.01 -6.61
CA SER A 98 3.05 1.23 -7.33
C SER A 98 3.83 1.47 -8.62
N LYS A 99 4.59 0.49 -9.08
CA LYS A 99 5.49 0.70 -10.23
C LYS A 99 4.79 1.10 -11.53
N TYR A 100 3.51 0.80 -11.66
CA TYR A 100 2.70 1.22 -12.81
C TYR A 100 1.83 2.43 -12.51
N LEU A 101 2.07 3.10 -11.37
CA LEU A 101 1.35 4.28 -10.93
C LEU A 101 2.29 5.48 -10.83
N SER A 102 1.73 6.69 -10.99
CA SER A 102 2.48 7.94 -10.81
C SER A 102 2.38 8.44 -9.37
N ILE A 103 2.66 7.58 -8.41
CA ILE A 103 2.57 7.89 -6.98
C ILE A 103 3.97 7.96 -6.41
N ARG A 104 4.23 9.01 -5.62
CA ARG A 104 5.49 9.19 -4.90
C ARG A 104 5.31 8.85 -3.43
N SER A 105 6.29 8.19 -2.86
CA SER A 105 6.32 7.90 -1.43
C SER A 105 7.67 8.28 -0.86
N THR A 106 7.67 8.65 0.42
CA THR A 106 8.89 8.89 1.16
C THR A 106 8.73 8.36 2.57
N ALA A 107 9.82 7.95 3.18
CA ALA A 107 9.83 7.53 4.58
C ALA A 107 10.59 8.58 5.39
N VAL A 108 10.02 8.97 6.53
CA VAL A 108 10.63 9.89 7.47
C VAL A 108 10.72 9.18 8.82
N TYR A 109 11.92 9.14 9.40
CA TYR A 109 12.14 8.46 10.67
C TYR A 109 13.27 9.12 11.46
N GLY A 110 13.28 8.89 12.76
CA GLY A 110 14.32 9.41 13.65
C GLY A 110 15.68 8.80 13.38
N GLY A 111 16.75 9.50 13.75
CA GLY A 111 18.13 9.04 13.59
C GLY A 111 18.74 9.31 12.23
N ALA A 112 18.01 9.96 11.30
CA ALA A 112 18.53 10.37 10.00
C ALA A 112 18.30 11.86 9.80
N ARG A 113 19.14 12.49 8.97
CA ARG A 113 18.99 13.92 8.67
C ARG A 113 17.73 14.13 7.82
N ILE A 114 16.92 15.12 8.21
CA ILE A 114 15.66 15.39 7.54
C ILE A 114 15.86 15.69 6.04
N HIS A 115 16.88 16.44 5.67
CA HIS A 115 17.10 16.77 4.25
C HIS A 115 17.42 15.54 3.39
N ASN A 116 17.96 14.48 3.97
CA ASN A 116 18.22 13.23 3.27
C ASN A 116 16.95 12.39 3.09
N GLN A 117 15.89 12.72 3.83
CA GLN A 117 14.62 12.01 3.80
C GLN A 117 13.60 12.71 2.89
N ARG A 118 13.87 13.93 2.49
CA ARG A 118 12.98 14.67 1.57
C ARG A 118 13.31 14.31 0.13
N LEU A 119 12.30 13.95 -0.62
CA LEU A 119 12.42 13.68 -2.04
C LEU A 119 11.31 14.36 -2.82
#